data_62a25adecdaf768c476bc6f3d4328ecf
#
_entry.id   62a25adecdaf768c476bc6f3d4328ecf
#
_cell.length_a   1.000
_cell.length_b   1.000
_cell.length_c   1.000
_cell.angle_alpha   90.00
_cell.angle_beta   90.00
_cell.angle_gamma   90.00
#
_symmetry.space_group_name_H-M   'P 1'
#
loop_
_entity.id
_entity.type
_entity.pdbx_description
1 polymer ?
#
loop_
_entity_poly.entity_id
_entity_poly.type
_entity_poly.pdbx_seq_one_letter_code
_entity_poly.pdbx_strand_id
1 'polypeptide(L)'
;QDAREFIKQYKEVPDFEIHGNSRFLYQYIAEKHPEFIKFDSTKIRVFNIDIETAAENGFPDIESADQEILAISIKDSFSGRITVFGARAYDNDDPLVDYMHFRSEESMLGAFLDFWQENYPDVITGWNVQLFDMPYIHNRINRIMGEKFTKLLSPWKLVSQREIFIKGRKQFAIDTLGISCLDYLELYKKFTYTNQESYRLDHICNVELGEKKLDHSEYDTFKEFYDCLLYTSDAAD
;
A
#
# COMPACT_ATOMS: atom_id res chain seq x y z
N GLN A 1 15.97 -12.38 -16.12
CA GLN A 1 15.62 -13.56 -15.29
C GLN A 1 16.78 -14.56 -15.33
N ASP A 2 17.25 -14.98 -16.49
CA ASP A 2 18.32 -15.97 -16.69
C ASP A 2 19.63 -15.60 -16.00
N ALA A 3 20.04 -14.32 -16.04
CA ALA A 3 21.26 -13.87 -15.39
C ALA A 3 21.18 -13.98 -13.84
N ARG A 4 20.01 -13.72 -13.25
CA ARG A 4 19.82 -13.89 -11.81
C ARG A 4 19.81 -15.35 -11.39
N GLU A 5 19.18 -16.21 -12.19
CA GLU A 5 19.15 -17.65 -11.97
C GLU A 5 20.56 -18.24 -12.08
N PHE A 6 21.34 -17.83 -13.11
CA PHE A 6 22.73 -18.21 -13.26
C PHE A 6 23.57 -17.80 -12.04
N ILE A 7 23.48 -16.53 -11.63
CA ILE A 7 24.23 -16.05 -10.45
C ILE A 7 23.85 -16.85 -9.20
N LYS A 8 22.54 -17.09 -8.98
CA LYS A 8 22.08 -17.87 -7.83
C LYS A 8 22.59 -19.31 -7.83
N GLN A 9 22.63 -19.93 -9.01
CA GLN A 9 23.06 -21.32 -9.17
C GLN A 9 24.57 -21.51 -8.93
N TYR A 10 25.38 -20.56 -9.36
CA TYR A 10 26.84 -20.70 -9.37
C TYR A 10 27.58 -19.89 -8.32
N LYS A 11 26.91 -19.01 -7.57
CA LYS A 11 27.51 -18.13 -6.55
C LYS A 11 28.28 -18.87 -5.45
N GLU A 12 27.83 -20.08 -5.10
CA GLU A 12 28.40 -20.88 -4.01
C GLU A 12 29.24 -22.08 -4.50
N VAL A 13 29.51 -22.14 -5.83
CA VAL A 13 30.36 -23.20 -6.38
C VAL A 13 31.82 -22.85 -6.12
N PRO A 14 32.58 -23.68 -5.38
CA PRO A 14 34.00 -23.43 -5.13
C PRO A 14 34.79 -23.29 -6.42
N ASP A 15 35.74 -22.38 -6.46
CA ASP A 15 36.61 -22.07 -7.60
C ASP A 15 35.90 -21.61 -8.89
N PHE A 16 34.59 -21.24 -8.79
CA PHE A 16 33.85 -20.68 -9.88
C PHE A 16 33.59 -19.19 -9.63
N GLU A 17 34.36 -18.33 -10.26
CA GLU A 17 34.17 -16.88 -10.15
C GLU A 17 33.20 -16.38 -11.20
N ILE A 18 32.15 -15.66 -10.76
CA ILE A 18 31.22 -14.98 -11.66
C ILE A 18 31.72 -13.56 -11.88
N HIS A 19 32.19 -13.32 -13.10
CA HIS A 19 32.62 -12.00 -13.54
C HIS A 19 31.47 -11.27 -14.21
N GLY A 20 31.30 -9.99 -13.92
CA GLY A 20 30.32 -9.13 -14.55
C GLY A 20 29.68 -8.12 -13.60
N ASN A 21 28.87 -7.24 -14.18
CA ASN A 21 28.13 -6.25 -13.41
C ASN A 21 26.80 -6.85 -12.96
N SER A 22 26.63 -7.12 -11.66
CA SER A 22 25.37 -7.60 -11.09
C SER A 22 24.23 -6.57 -11.16
N ARG A 23 24.57 -5.31 -11.42
CA ARG A 23 23.62 -4.19 -11.57
C ARG A 23 23.30 -3.94 -13.05
N PHE A 24 23.02 -4.98 -13.81
CA PHE A 24 22.76 -4.91 -15.26
C PHE A 24 21.61 -3.97 -15.65
N LEU A 25 20.66 -3.67 -14.75
CA LEU A 25 19.62 -2.67 -15.00
C LEU A 25 20.23 -1.26 -15.20
N TYR A 26 21.15 -0.88 -14.31
CA TYR A 26 21.82 0.42 -14.43
C TYR A 26 22.75 0.46 -15.65
N GLN A 27 23.38 -0.63 -15.98
CA GLN A 27 24.17 -0.74 -17.20
C GLN A 27 23.29 -0.54 -18.44
N TYR A 28 22.13 -1.22 -18.52
CA TYR A 28 21.18 -1.06 -19.60
C TYR A 28 20.70 0.39 -19.73
N ILE A 29 20.37 1.05 -18.61
CA ILE A 29 19.96 2.45 -18.62
C ILE A 29 21.08 3.35 -19.13
N ALA A 30 22.32 3.15 -18.67
CA ALA A 30 23.48 3.94 -19.10
C ALA A 30 23.80 3.75 -20.59
N GLU A 31 23.64 2.55 -21.13
CA GLU A 31 23.84 2.25 -22.54
C GLU A 31 22.73 2.83 -23.45
N LYS A 32 21.47 2.78 -22.98
CA LYS A 32 20.32 3.28 -23.74
C LYS A 32 20.12 4.79 -23.62
N HIS A 33 20.55 5.35 -22.52
CA HIS A 33 20.40 6.78 -22.20
C HIS A 33 21.75 7.36 -21.75
N PRO A 34 22.73 7.49 -22.67
CA PRO A 34 24.09 7.98 -22.36
C PRO A 34 24.10 9.45 -21.93
N GLU A 35 23.07 10.18 -22.33
CA GLU A 35 22.88 11.58 -21.93
C GLU A 35 22.32 11.69 -20.50
N PHE A 36 22.48 12.87 -19.91
CA PHE A 36 21.89 13.14 -18.59
C PHE A 36 20.37 13.04 -18.63
N ILE A 37 19.81 12.15 -17.81
CA ILE A 37 18.36 12.00 -17.64
C ILE A 37 17.90 13.09 -16.67
N LYS A 38 17.20 14.09 -17.20
CA LYS A 38 16.59 15.15 -16.37
C LYS A 38 15.43 14.54 -15.58
N PHE A 39 15.49 14.70 -14.25
CA PHE A 39 14.37 14.33 -13.39
C PHE A 39 13.13 15.17 -13.70
N ASP A 40 12.00 14.51 -13.84
CA ASP A 40 10.70 15.12 -14.09
C ASP A 40 9.64 14.44 -13.21
N SER A 41 9.28 15.08 -12.11
CA SER A 41 8.30 14.54 -11.15
C SER A 41 6.90 14.38 -11.73
N THR A 42 6.57 15.12 -12.80
CA THR A 42 5.25 15.03 -13.44
C THR A 42 5.04 13.73 -14.21
N LYS A 43 6.12 12.97 -14.43
CA LYS A 43 6.10 11.65 -15.07
C LYS A 43 6.05 10.49 -14.10
N ILE A 44 6.10 10.79 -12.80
CA ILE A 44 6.08 9.77 -11.74
C ILE A 44 4.68 9.75 -11.13
N ARG A 45 3.98 8.65 -11.33
CA ARG A 45 2.66 8.43 -10.74
C ARG A 45 2.79 7.93 -9.32
N VAL A 46 2.24 8.67 -8.38
CA VAL A 46 2.24 8.32 -6.96
C VAL A 46 0.83 8.00 -6.52
N PHE A 47 0.64 6.84 -5.90
CA PHE A 47 -0.57 6.51 -5.17
C PHE A 47 -0.35 6.66 -3.67
N ASN A 48 -1.17 7.49 -3.04
CA ASN A 48 -1.34 7.45 -1.59
C ASN A 48 -2.48 6.47 -1.30
N ILE A 49 -2.18 5.37 -0.61
CA ILE A 49 -3.12 4.28 -0.32
C ILE A 49 -3.32 4.15 1.19
N ASP A 50 -4.55 3.86 1.56
CA ASP A 50 -4.95 3.58 2.93
C ASP A 50 -6.10 2.57 2.92
N ILE A 51 -6.18 1.70 3.92
CA ILE A 51 -7.25 0.72 4.07
C ILE A 51 -7.95 0.85 5.42
N GLU A 52 -9.23 0.51 5.41
CA GLU A 52 -9.99 0.31 6.64
C GLU A 52 -10.44 -1.14 6.73
N THR A 53 -10.24 -1.73 7.88
CA THR A 53 -10.57 -3.13 8.13
C THR A 53 -11.59 -3.26 9.25
N ALA A 54 -12.39 -4.32 9.21
CA ALA A 54 -13.17 -4.70 10.37
C ALA A 54 -12.25 -4.97 11.58
N ALA A 55 -12.72 -4.66 12.77
CA ALA A 55 -11.98 -4.84 14.03
C ALA A 55 -12.83 -5.55 15.09
N GLU A 56 -13.72 -6.46 14.67
CA GLU A 56 -14.66 -7.16 15.56
C GLU A 56 -13.94 -8.04 16.59
N ASN A 57 -12.78 -8.59 16.21
CA ASN A 57 -11.95 -9.46 17.05
C ASN A 57 -10.69 -8.77 17.60
N GLY A 58 -10.70 -7.44 17.71
CA GLY A 58 -9.56 -6.62 18.09
C GLY A 58 -8.76 -6.15 16.88
N PHE A 59 -7.52 -5.72 17.11
CA PHE A 59 -6.67 -5.21 16.03
C PHE A 59 -6.40 -6.31 14.98
N PRO A 60 -6.60 -6.02 13.68
CA PRO A 60 -6.47 -7.03 12.63
C PRO A 60 -5.04 -7.59 12.55
N ASP A 61 -4.95 -8.91 12.50
CA ASP A 61 -3.68 -9.61 12.34
C ASP A 61 -3.30 -9.65 10.86
N ILE A 62 -2.12 -9.14 10.54
CA ILE A 62 -1.65 -8.98 9.16
C ILE A 62 -1.39 -10.33 8.50
N GLU A 63 -0.86 -11.29 9.26
CA GLU A 63 -0.43 -12.58 8.72
C GLU A 63 -1.64 -13.46 8.34
N SER A 64 -2.62 -13.54 9.23
CA SER A 64 -3.86 -14.27 8.96
C SER A 64 -4.81 -13.52 8.02
N ALA A 65 -4.79 -12.19 8.07
CA ALA A 65 -5.72 -11.29 7.38
C ALA A 65 -7.16 -11.82 7.42
N ASP A 66 -7.64 -12.14 8.63
CA ASP A 66 -8.91 -12.84 8.84
C ASP A 66 -10.12 -11.91 8.82
N GLN A 67 -9.91 -10.62 9.05
CA GLN A 67 -10.96 -9.62 9.07
C GLN A 67 -11.14 -8.94 7.70
N GLU A 68 -12.39 -8.59 7.39
CA GLU A 68 -12.78 -7.98 6.12
C GLU A 68 -12.12 -6.61 5.91
N ILE A 69 -11.69 -6.32 4.68
CA ILE A 69 -11.38 -4.95 4.27
C ILE A 69 -12.70 -4.24 3.97
N LEU A 70 -12.98 -3.16 4.69
CA LEU A 70 -14.20 -2.36 4.56
C LEU A 70 -14.07 -1.28 3.49
N ALA A 71 -12.87 -0.72 3.35
CA ALA A 71 -12.57 0.26 2.33
C ALA A 71 -11.10 0.22 1.91
N ILE A 72 -10.87 0.52 0.63
CA ILE A 72 -9.54 0.82 0.08
C ILE A 72 -9.63 2.19 -0.58
N SER A 73 -8.84 3.15 -0.12
CA SER A 73 -8.78 4.50 -0.69
C SER A 73 -7.45 4.76 -1.37
N ILE A 74 -7.50 5.35 -2.56
CA ILE A 74 -6.32 5.68 -3.36
C ILE A 74 -6.44 7.12 -3.85
N LYS A 75 -5.49 7.98 -3.45
CA LYS A 75 -5.31 9.29 -4.06
C LYS A 75 -4.25 9.21 -5.13
N ASP A 76 -4.61 9.52 -6.36
CA ASP A 76 -3.73 9.49 -7.53
C ASP A 76 -3.12 10.87 -7.79
N SER A 77 -1.79 10.94 -7.85
CA SER A 77 -1.07 12.21 -8.12
C SER A 77 -1.30 12.77 -9.52
N PHE A 78 -1.64 11.94 -10.50
CA PHE A 78 -1.85 12.39 -11.88
C PHE A 78 -3.21 13.05 -12.05
N SER A 79 -4.26 12.42 -11.54
CA SER A 79 -5.63 12.96 -11.64
C SER A 79 -5.97 13.91 -10.50
N GLY A 80 -5.27 13.83 -9.37
CA GLY A 80 -5.62 14.52 -8.12
C GLY A 80 -6.88 13.96 -7.44
N ARG A 81 -7.52 12.95 -8.02
CA ARG A 81 -8.75 12.33 -7.52
C ARG A 81 -8.46 11.26 -6.47
N ILE A 82 -9.45 11.01 -5.66
CA ILE A 82 -9.48 9.93 -4.69
C ILE A 82 -10.48 8.88 -5.19
N THR A 83 -10.02 7.65 -5.39
CA THR A 83 -10.86 6.51 -5.70
C THR A 83 -11.04 5.68 -4.44
N VAL A 84 -12.28 5.40 -4.05
CA VAL A 84 -12.61 4.60 -2.87
C VAL A 84 -13.41 3.37 -3.29
N PHE A 85 -12.91 2.20 -2.93
CA PHE A 85 -13.60 0.91 -3.05
C PHE A 85 -14.18 0.58 -1.68
N GLY A 86 -15.49 0.58 -1.54
CA GLY A 86 -16.17 0.45 -0.25
C GLY A 86 -17.12 -0.75 -0.18
N ALA A 87 -17.13 -1.43 0.97
CA ALA A 87 -18.05 -2.54 1.26
C ALA A 87 -19.44 -2.06 1.74
N ARG A 88 -19.63 -0.77 1.93
CA ARG A 88 -20.90 -0.17 2.36
C ARG A 88 -21.35 0.88 1.36
N ALA A 89 -22.68 1.12 1.29
CA ALA A 89 -23.21 2.22 0.50
C ALA A 89 -22.86 3.56 1.18
N TYR A 90 -22.41 4.51 0.40
CA TYR A 90 -22.10 5.86 0.84
C TYR A 90 -22.46 6.84 -0.25
N ASP A 91 -23.22 7.87 0.08
CA ASP A 91 -23.53 8.96 -0.83
C ASP A 91 -22.44 10.03 -0.70
N ASN A 92 -21.75 10.28 -1.78
CA ASN A 92 -20.56 11.12 -1.80
C ASN A 92 -20.81 12.42 -2.55
N ASP A 93 -20.67 13.55 -1.87
CA ASP A 93 -20.85 14.89 -2.43
C ASP A 93 -19.54 15.53 -2.92
N ASP A 94 -18.37 14.95 -2.60
CA ASP A 94 -17.09 15.52 -3.01
C ASP A 94 -16.79 15.18 -4.49
N PRO A 95 -16.72 16.20 -5.38
CA PRO A 95 -16.44 15.97 -6.79
C PRO A 95 -15.05 15.40 -7.08
N LEU A 96 -14.11 15.41 -6.11
CA LEU A 96 -12.80 14.81 -6.23
C LEU A 96 -12.74 13.36 -5.78
N VAL A 97 -13.82 12.84 -5.20
CA VAL A 97 -13.91 11.46 -4.71
C VAL A 97 -14.79 10.64 -5.63
N ASP A 98 -14.26 9.53 -6.13
CA ASP A 98 -14.98 8.51 -6.88
C ASP A 98 -15.25 7.33 -5.94
N TYR A 99 -16.41 7.31 -5.30
CA TYR A 99 -16.80 6.23 -4.41
C TYR A 99 -17.51 5.11 -5.18
N MET A 100 -17.02 3.87 -5.02
CA MET A 100 -17.59 2.67 -5.63
C MET A 100 -18.03 1.70 -4.54
N HIS A 101 -19.33 1.39 -4.49
CA HIS A 101 -19.91 0.44 -3.55
C HIS A 101 -19.95 -0.97 -4.12
N PHE A 102 -19.53 -1.95 -3.32
CA PHE A 102 -19.54 -3.36 -3.66
C PHE A 102 -20.33 -4.18 -2.64
N ARG A 103 -21.11 -5.16 -3.12
CA ARG A 103 -21.93 -6.02 -2.27
C ARG A 103 -21.14 -7.14 -1.59
N SER A 104 -19.94 -7.43 -2.06
CA SER A 104 -19.06 -8.43 -1.47
C SER A 104 -17.60 -7.96 -1.54
N GLU A 105 -16.82 -8.34 -0.55
CA GLU A 105 -15.40 -8.04 -0.52
C GLU A 105 -14.66 -8.63 -1.73
N GLU A 106 -15.02 -9.83 -2.17
CA GLU A 106 -14.41 -10.45 -3.36
C GLU A 106 -14.59 -9.57 -4.61
N SER A 107 -15.80 -9.02 -4.82
CA SER A 107 -16.06 -8.10 -5.94
C SER A 107 -15.32 -6.77 -5.79
N MET A 108 -15.18 -6.27 -4.56
CA MET A 108 -14.41 -5.07 -4.25
C MET A 108 -12.92 -5.26 -4.54
N LEU A 109 -12.33 -6.36 -4.06
CA LEU A 109 -10.93 -6.70 -4.31
C LEU A 109 -10.68 -6.96 -5.81
N GLY A 110 -11.63 -7.55 -6.53
CA GLY A 110 -11.56 -7.72 -7.97
C GLY A 110 -11.48 -6.38 -8.70
N ALA A 111 -12.40 -5.47 -8.41
CA ALA A 111 -12.43 -4.13 -8.98
C ALA A 111 -11.19 -3.30 -8.61
N PHE A 112 -10.70 -3.42 -7.37
CA PHE A 112 -9.43 -2.82 -6.96
C PHE A 112 -8.26 -3.34 -7.82
N LEU A 113 -8.17 -4.65 -8.04
CA LEU A 113 -7.10 -5.24 -8.85
C LEU A 113 -7.19 -4.84 -10.31
N ASP A 114 -8.40 -4.70 -10.88
CA ASP A 114 -8.59 -4.21 -12.24
C ASP A 114 -8.12 -2.76 -12.37
N PHE A 115 -8.59 -1.88 -11.47
CA PHE A 115 -8.13 -0.49 -11.40
C PHE A 115 -6.61 -0.40 -11.24
N TRP A 116 -6.04 -1.21 -10.33
CA TRP A 116 -4.61 -1.25 -10.06
C TRP A 116 -3.80 -1.62 -11.31
N GLN A 117 -4.24 -2.64 -12.07
CA GLN A 117 -3.57 -3.09 -13.29
C GLN A 117 -3.66 -2.06 -14.42
N GLU A 118 -4.77 -1.37 -14.55
CA GLU A 118 -4.95 -0.30 -15.55
C GLU A 118 -4.12 0.94 -15.22
N ASN A 119 -3.78 1.13 -13.95
CA ASN A 119 -3.24 2.37 -13.43
C ASN A 119 -1.95 2.22 -12.63
N TYR A 120 -1.18 1.18 -12.81
CA TYR A 120 0.01 0.92 -11.98
C TYR A 120 0.77 2.20 -11.61
N PRO A 121 1.00 2.47 -10.31
CA PRO A 121 1.82 3.59 -9.88
C PRO A 121 3.31 3.27 -10.03
N ASP A 122 4.15 4.30 -10.12
CA ASP A 122 5.59 4.16 -9.96
C ASP A 122 5.97 4.08 -8.49
N VAL A 123 5.20 4.79 -7.65
CA VAL A 123 5.42 4.88 -6.21
C VAL A 123 4.10 4.72 -5.46
N ILE A 124 4.11 3.92 -4.42
CA ILE A 124 3.08 3.90 -3.38
C ILE A 124 3.59 4.58 -2.12
N THR A 125 2.72 5.32 -1.47
CA THR A 125 2.96 5.96 -0.19
C THR A 125 1.72 5.87 0.70
N GLY A 126 1.88 6.13 1.97
CA GLY A 126 0.85 6.11 3.00
C GLY A 126 1.50 6.07 4.38
N TRP A 127 0.72 6.12 5.44
CA TRP A 127 1.24 6.06 6.80
C TRP A 127 1.35 4.63 7.29
N ASN A 128 2.55 4.10 7.42
CA ASN A 128 2.84 2.70 7.77
C ASN A 128 2.40 1.69 6.69
N VAL A 129 2.25 2.14 5.48
CA VAL A 129 1.75 1.37 4.33
C VAL A 129 2.59 0.13 4.02
N GLN A 130 3.89 0.22 4.27
CA GLN A 130 4.83 -0.89 4.03
C GLN A 130 4.62 -2.06 4.99
N LEU A 131 4.21 -1.77 6.22
CA LEU A 131 4.12 -2.78 7.29
C LEU A 131 2.68 -3.13 7.65
N PHE A 132 1.69 -2.41 7.15
CA PHE A 132 0.28 -2.70 7.42
C PHE A 132 -0.52 -2.86 6.13
N ASP A 133 -0.79 -1.79 5.40
CA ASP A 133 -1.76 -1.79 4.30
C ASP A 133 -1.39 -2.76 3.19
N MET A 134 -0.19 -2.67 2.64
CA MET A 134 0.23 -3.54 1.53
C MET A 134 0.34 -5.01 1.93
N PRO A 135 0.92 -5.39 3.08
CA PRO A 135 0.88 -6.77 3.55
C PRO A 135 -0.53 -7.28 3.82
N TYR A 136 -1.41 -6.45 4.39
CA TYR A 136 -2.79 -6.85 4.66
C TYR A 136 -3.57 -7.08 3.36
N ILE A 137 -3.51 -6.14 2.41
CA ILE A 137 -4.12 -6.29 1.08
C ILE A 137 -3.62 -7.58 0.40
N HIS A 138 -2.31 -7.79 0.38
CA HIS A 138 -1.72 -8.99 -0.22
C HIS A 138 -2.27 -10.28 0.41
N ASN A 139 -2.23 -10.37 1.73
CA ASN A 139 -2.65 -11.57 2.45
C ASN A 139 -4.17 -11.78 2.36
N ARG A 140 -4.95 -10.68 2.34
CA ARG A 140 -6.40 -10.74 2.17
C ARG A 140 -6.78 -11.21 0.77
N ILE A 141 -6.15 -10.68 -0.27
CA ILE A 141 -6.33 -11.17 -1.65
C ILE A 141 -5.97 -12.66 -1.75
N ASN A 142 -4.84 -13.05 -1.15
CA ASN A 142 -4.45 -14.46 -1.12
C ASN A 142 -5.52 -15.35 -0.47
N ARG A 143 -6.07 -14.91 0.65
CA ARG A 143 -7.09 -15.63 1.41
C ARG A 143 -8.42 -15.77 0.65
N ILE A 144 -8.89 -14.69 0.03
CA ILE A 144 -10.22 -14.64 -0.61
C ILE A 144 -10.17 -15.17 -2.05
N MET A 145 -9.16 -14.77 -2.82
CA MET A 145 -9.08 -15.02 -4.27
C MET A 145 -7.99 -16.01 -4.65
N GLY A 146 -6.99 -16.20 -3.79
CA GLY A 146 -5.87 -17.13 -3.99
C GLY A 146 -4.60 -16.46 -4.51
N GLU A 147 -3.47 -17.16 -4.36
CA GLU A 147 -2.11 -16.66 -4.62
C GLU A 147 -1.89 -16.08 -6.03
N LYS A 148 -2.56 -16.64 -7.04
CA LYS A 148 -2.43 -16.15 -8.42
C LYS A 148 -2.81 -14.68 -8.57
N PHE A 149 -3.76 -14.19 -7.77
CA PHE A 149 -4.25 -12.82 -7.83
C PHE A 149 -3.30 -11.85 -7.12
N THR A 150 -2.55 -12.29 -6.11
CA THR A 150 -1.56 -11.42 -5.45
C THR A 150 -0.47 -10.94 -6.40
N LYS A 151 -0.16 -11.72 -7.43
CA LYS A 151 0.82 -11.36 -8.47
C LYS A 151 0.39 -10.15 -9.30
N LEU A 152 -0.91 -9.86 -9.34
CA LEU A 152 -1.46 -8.69 -10.02
C LEU A 152 -1.09 -7.36 -9.35
N LEU A 153 -0.62 -7.40 -8.11
CA LEU A 153 -0.08 -6.21 -7.44
C LEU A 153 1.23 -5.70 -8.05
N SER A 154 1.91 -6.50 -8.88
CA SER A 154 3.12 -6.09 -9.59
C SER A 154 2.87 -6.03 -11.10
N PRO A 155 3.32 -4.98 -11.81
CA PRO A 155 3.21 -4.90 -13.27
C PRO A 155 3.97 -6.03 -13.97
N TRP A 156 4.97 -6.60 -13.30
CA TRP A 156 5.76 -7.71 -13.83
C TRP A 156 5.35 -9.08 -13.26
N LYS A 157 4.25 -9.13 -12.48
CA LYS A 157 3.75 -10.33 -11.81
C LYS A 157 4.78 -10.97 -10.87
N LEU A 158 5.69 -10.15 -10.35
CA LEU A 158 6.74 -10.53 -9.41
C LEU A 158 6.47 -9.84 -8.06
N VAL A 159 5.93 -10.61 -7.15
CA VAL A 159 5.66 -10.20 -5.77
C VAL A 159 6.43 -11.13 -4.85
N SER A 160 7.11 -10.59 -3.87
CA SER A 160 7.85 -11.36 -2.87
C SER A 160 7.63 -10.80 -1.47
N GLN A 161 7.67 -11.69 -0.49
CA GLN A 161 7.60 -11.32 0.91
C GLN A 161 9.02 -11.21 1.47
N ARG A 162 9.29 -10.12 2.20
CA ARG A 162 10.57 -9.86 2.84
C ARG A 162 10.39 -9.74 4.35
N GLU A 163 11.21 -10.47 5.11
CA GLU A 163 11.25 -10.34 6.56
C GLU A 163 12.01 -9.09 6.98
N ILE A 164 11.43 -8.36 7.93
CA ILE A 164 12.02 -7.17 8.55
C ILE A 164 12.00 -7.36 10.07
N PHE A 165 13.10 -7.04 10.73
CA PHE A 165 13.17 -7.06 12.19
C PHE A 165 13.12 -5.63 12.72
N ILE A 166 12.04 -5.30 13.45
CA ILE A 166 11.86 -4.00 14.08
C ILE A 166 11.76 -4.20 15.60
N LYS A 167 12.69 -3.62 16.34
CA LYS A 167 12.77 -3.75 17.81
C LYS A 167 12.68 -5.21 18.30
N GLY A 168 13.36 -6.12 17.57
CA GLY A 168 13.40 -7.55 17.89
C GLY A 168 12.13 -8.34 17.53
N ARG A 169 11.14 -7.73 16.91
CA ARG A 169 9.94 -8.39 16.40
C ARG A 169 10.07 -8.60 14.89
N LYS A 170 9.72 -9.80 14.45
CA LYS A 170 9.64 -10.17 13.05
C LYS A 170 8.38 -9.53 12.45
N GLN A 171 8.54 -8.85 11.34
CA GLN A 171 7.45 -8.30 10.53
C GLN A 171 7.70 -8.62 9.05
N PHE A 172 6.70 -8.45 8.23
CA PHE A 172 6.78 -8.75 6.81
C PHE A 172 6.42 -7.52 5.99
N ALA A 173 7.22 -7.27 4.96
CA ALA A 173 6.88 -6.32 3.91
C ALA A 173 6.66 -7.07 2.60
N ILE A 174 5.83 -6.53 1.76
CA ILE A 174 5.56 -7.06 0.42
C ILE A 174 6.29 -6.19 -0.59
N ASP A 175 7.21 -6.80 -1.32
CA ASP A 175 7.94 -6.15 -2.41
C ASP A 175 7.22 -6.44 -3.73
N THR A 176 6.61 -5.43 -4.32
CA THR A 176 5.95 -5.47 -5.63
C THR A 176 6.92 -4.96 -6.69
N LEU A 177 7.59 -5.88 -7.40
CA LEU A 177 8.62 -5.48 -8.36
C LEU A 177 8.03 -4.60 -9.48
N GLY A 178 8.66 -3.45 -9.70
CA GLY A 178 8.20 -2.41 -10.64
C GLY A 178 7.50 -1.23 -9.97
N ILE A 179 7.19 -1.33 -8.68
CA ILE A 179 6.59 -0.25 -7.87
C ILE A 179 7.48 -0.02 -6.66
N SER A 180 7.80 1.23 -6.36
CA SER A 180 8.57 1.61 -5.17
C SER A 180 7.62 1.93 -4.02
N CYS A 181 7.89 1.39 -2.82
CA CYS A 181 7.17 1.78 -1.62
C CYS A 181 7.98 2.84 -0.86
N LEU A 182 7.43 4.03 -0.70
CA LEU A 182 7.99 5.13 0.09
C LEU A 182 7.03 5.42 1.25
N ASP A 183 7.17 4.66 2.32
CA ASP A 183 6.35 4.79 3.52
C ASP A 183 6.55 6.15 4.18
N TYR A 184 5.46 6.92 4.33
CA TYR A 184 5.54 8.29 4.85
C TYR A 184 5.94 8.32 6.33
N LEU A 185 5.58 7.31 7.12
CA LEU A 185 6.03 7.18 8.50
C LEU A 185 7.56 7.06 8.59
N GLU A 186 8.16 6.26 7.72
CA GLU A 186 9.63 6.10 7.69
C GLU A 186 10.33 7.37 7.18
N LEU A 187 9.74 8.03 6.17
CA LEU A 187 10.23 9.33 5.70
C LEU A 187 10.13 10.39 6.80
N TYR A 188 9.00 10.46 7.50
CA TYR A 188 8.80 11.38 8.62
C TYR A 188 9.86 11.19 9.70
N LYS A 189 10.06 9.95 10.18
CA LYS A 189 11.08 9.62 11.19
C LYS A 189 12.50 9.98 10.73
N LYS A 190 12.80 9.76 9.45
CA LYS A 190 14.13 10.00 8.88
C LYS A 190 14.47 11.49 8.73
N PHE A 191 13.48 12.33 8.41
CA PHE A 191 13.68 13.73 8.09
C PHE A 191 13.22 14.69 9.17
N THR A 192 12.58 14.20 10.26
CA THR A 192 12.21 14.99 11.42
C THR A 192 13.27 14.88 12.50
N TYR A 193 13.84 16.02 12.91
CA TYR A 193 14.93 16.04 13.89
C TYR A 193 14.48 15.93 15.34
N THR A 194 13.18 16.11 15.60
CA THR A 194 12.58 16.04 16.96
C THR A 194 11.93 14.68 17.13
N ASN A 195 12.30 13.97 18.20
CA ASN A 195 11.60 12.75 18.58
C ASN A 195 10.18 13.08 19.04
N GLN A 196 9.21 12.33 18.58
CA GLN A 196 7.82 12.45 18.98
C GLN A 196 7.48 11.46 20.10
N GLU A 197 6.57 11.81 20.98
CA GLU A 197 6.06 10.93 22.03
C GLU A 197 5.33 9.71 21.44
N SER A 198 4.64 9.92 20.34
CA SER A 198 3.95 8.89 19.57
C SER A 198 4.09 9.13 18.07
N TYR A 199 4.23 8.04 17.31
CA TYR A 199 4.23 8.07 15.85
C TYR A 199 2.91 7.56 15.25
N ARG A 200 1.83 7.59 16.00
CA ARG A 200 0.49 7.36 15.47
C ARG A 200 0.10 8.55 14.59
N LEU A 201 -0.56 8.28 13.47
CA LEU A 201 -0.95 9.32 12.50
C LEU A 201 -1.73 10.45 13.16
N ASP A 202 -2.71 10.11 14.02
CA ASP A 202 -3.52 11.08 14.75
C ASP A 202 -2.66 12.05 15.61
N HIS A 203 -1.67 11.49 16.34
CA HIS A 203 -0.76 12.32 17.14
C HIS A 203 0.08 13.24 16.25
N ILE A 204 0.65 12.72 15.17
CA ILE A 204 1.48 13.51 14.27
C ILE A 204 0.66 14.57 13.53
N CYS A 205 -0.55 14.25 13.06
CA CYS A 205 -1.45 15.22 12.47
C CYS A 205 -1.79 16.35 13.45
N ASN A 206 -2.04 16.02 14.72
CA ASN A 206 -2.29 17.05 15.73
C ASN A 206 -1.06 17.93 16.01
N VAL A 207 0.15 17.34 16.05
CA VAL A 207 1.39 18.10 16.28
C VAL A 207 1.75 19.00 15.10
N GLU A 208 1.65 18.48 13.86
CA GLU A 208 2.13 19.17 12.68
C GLU A 208 1.06 20.08 12.03
N LEU A 209 -0.22 19.68 12.09
CA LEU A 209 -1.31 20.35 11.38
C LEU A 209 -2.36 20.92 12.33
N GLY A 210 -2.38 20.53 13.60
CA GLY A 210 -3.45 20.87 14.56
C GLY A 210 -4.75 20.09 14.32
N GLU A 211 -4.71 19.08 13.46
CA GLU A 211 -5.86 18.27 13.09
C GLU A 211 -5.89 16.97 13.89
N LYS A 212 -7.08 16.48 14.17
CA LYS A 212 -7.31 15.20 14.87
C LYS A 212 -8.26 14.34 14.06
N LYS A 213 -8.15 13.01 14.26
CA LYS A 213 -9.20 12.09 13.79
C LYS A 213 -10.57 12.49 14.35
N LEU A 214 -11.61 12.17 13.60
CA LEU A 214 -12.97 12.28 14.13
C LEU A 214 -13.11 11.43 15.38
N ASP A 215 -13.73 12.00 16.42
CA ASP A 215 -13.99 11.27 17.65
C ASP A 215 -15.07 10.22 17.40
N HIS A 216 -14.77 8.98 17.71
CA HIS A 216 -15.67 7.83 17.58
C HIS A 216 -15.90 7.14 18.94
N SER A 217 -15.59 7.82 20.04
CA SER A 217 -15.76 7.30 21.40
C SER A 217 -17.23 7.05 21.80
N GLU A 218 -18.18 7.52 20.99
CA GLU A 218 -19.61 7.29 21.17
C GLU A 218 -20.06 5.88 20.75
N TYR A 219 -19.21 5.14 20.01
CA TYR A 219 -19.53 3.82 19.46
C TYR A 219 -18.73 2.73 20.18
N ASP A 220 -19.39 1.62 20.49
CA ASP A 220 -18.76 0.49 21.20
C ASP A 220 -17.79 -0.27 20.28
N THR A 221 -18.01 -0.24 18.96
CA THR A 221 -17.16 -0.90 17.97
C THR A 221 -16.87 0.00 16.78
N PHE A 222 -15.74 -0.22 16.14
CA PHE A 222 -15.36 0.48 14.91
C PHE A 222 -16.35 0.21 13.76
N LYS A 223 -16.97 -0.96 13.76
CA LYS A 223 -18.03 -1.32 12.80
C LYS A 223 -19.29 -0.47 13.00
N GLU A 224 -19.74 -0.29 14.25
CA GLU A 224 -20.87 0.59 14.55
C GLU A 224 -20.62 2.03 14.12
N PHE A 225 -19.38 2.51 14.36
CA PHE A 225 -18.97 3.83 13.86
C PHE A 225 -19.04 3.90 12.35
N TYR A 226 -18.52 2.91 11.63
CA TYR A 226 -18.58 2.85 10.17
C TYR A 226 -20.02 2.72 9.65
N ASP A 227 -20.81 1.85 10.24
CA ASP A 227 -22.21 1.68 9.87
C ASP A 227 -23.04 2.96 10.18
N CYS A 228 -22.67 3.73 11.21
CA CYS A 228 -23.35 4.97 11.58
C CYS A 228 -22.89 6.18 10.74
N LEU A 229 -21.61 6.31 10.41
CA LEU A 229 -21.12 7.37 9.50
C LEU A 229 -21.84 7.32 8.14
N LEU A 230 -22.14 6.12 7.68
CA LEU A 230 -22.87 5.89 6.42
C LEU A 230 -24.35 6.19 6.55
N TYR A 231 -24.93 6.12 7.77
CA TYR A 231 -26.33 6.42 8.04
C TYR A 231 -26.59 7.92 8.27
N THR A 232 -25.60 8.66 8.79
CA THR A 232 -25.75 10.10 9.08
C THR A 232 -25.62 10.98 7.85
N SER A 233 -25.05 10.49 6.74
CA SER A 233 -25.09 11.21 5.46
C SER A 233 -26.49 11.21 4.83
N ASP A 234 -27.33 10.20 5.12
CA ASP A 234 -28.72 10.14 4.68
C ASP A 234 -29.69 11.01 5.52
N ALA A 235 -29.22 11.55 6.65
CA ALA A 235 -30.06 12.30 7.59
C ALA A 235 -29.84 13.82 7.56
N ALA A 236 -29.06 14.32 6.61
CA ALA A 236 -28.73 15.75 6.48
C ALA A 236 -29.52 16.45 5.34
N ASP A 237 -30.73 15.95 4.99
CA ASP A 237 -31.73 16.65 4.18
C ASP A 237 -32.74 17.39 5.08
#